data_a947a2967b7f43ae968546fb5dedceea
#
_entry.id   a947a2967b7f43ae968546fb5dedceea
#
_cell.length_a   1.000
_cell.length_b   1.000
_cell.length_c   1.000
_cell.angle_alpha   90.00
_cell.angle_beta   90.00
_cell.angle_gamma   90.00
#
_symmetry.space_group_name_H-M   'P 1'
#
loop_
_entity.id
_entity.type
_entity.pdbx_description
1 polymer ?
#
loop_
_entity_poly.entity_id
_entity_poly.type
_entity_poly.pdbx_seq_one_letter_code
_entity_poly.pdbx_strand_id
1 'polypeptide(L)'
;MKRIFLDTNILLDIIEERQPFLVASANVFDLGISGHVQMFASPLTFANCVYTARKNVGYMQAIHGMRQLKHYVRTALMDDAQVTLALESDTSDFEDTLQYEAAAAAKCDLIVTRDKKRHFPQRGIPIMSPEEFLKDYHQL
;
A
#
# COMPACT_ATOMS: atom_id res chain seq x y z
N MET A 1 -0.85 2.60 18.13
CA MET A 1 -1.51 2.90 16.82
C MET A 1 -1.00 1.93 15.77
N LYS A 2 -1.90 1.26 15.06
CA LYS A 2 -1.50 0.34 13.99
C LYS A 2 -0.82 1.08 12.85
N ARG A 3 0.21 0.44 12.31
CA ARG A 3 0.98 0.91 11.17
C ARG A 3 0.63 -0.01 10.00
N ILE A 4 -0.01 0.54 8.97
CA ILE A 4 -0.46 -0.24 7.83
C ILE A 4 0.28 0.18 6.56
N PHE A 5 0.68 -0.81 5.76
CA PHE A 5 1.32 -0.59 4.47
C PHE A 5 0.28 -0.78 3.37
N LEU A 6 0.13 0.21 2.51
CA LEU A 6 -0.88 0.20 1.44
C LEU A 6 -0.24 -0.22 0.12
N ASP A 7 -0.79 -1.27 -0.48
CA ASP A 7 -0.37 -1.69 -1.81
C ASP A 7 -0.88 -0.72 -2.87
N THR A 8 -0.27 -0.75 -4.04
CA THR A 8 -0.57 0.16 -5.15
C THR A 8 -2.06 0.21 -5.50
N ASN A 9 -2.73 -0.95 -5.54
CA ASN A 9 -4.14 -0.99 -5.92
C ASN A 9 -5.05 -0.21 -4.99
N ILE A 10 -4.71 -0.10 -3.71
CA ILE A 10 -5.52 0.65 -2.73
C ILE A 10 -5.51 2.15 -3.07
N LEU A 11 -4.32 2.70 -3.32
CA LEU A 11 -4.20 4.12 -3.69
C LEU A 11 -4.81 4.40 -5.06
N LEU A 12 -4.64 3.47 -6.02
CA LEU A 12 -5.24 3.60 -7.35
C LEU A 12 -6.76 3.59 -7.30
N ASP A 13 -7.36 2.77 -6.44
CA ASP A 13 -8.82 2.75 -6.26
C ASP A 13 -9.36 4.14 -5.92
N ILE A 14 -8.61 4.88 -5.12
CA ILE A 14 -9.01 6.22 -4.69
C ILE A 14 -8.77 7.25 -5.81
N ILE A 15 -7.57 7.23 -6.41
CA ILE A 15 -7.20 8.21 -7.45
C ILE A 15 -8.08 8.06 -8.69
N GLU A 16 -8.36 6.83 -9.11
CA GLU A 16 -9.14 6.53 -10.30
C GLU A 16 -10.61 6.26 -10.02
N GLU A 17 -11.02 6.35 -8.75
CA GLU A 17 -12.40 6.09 -8.32
C GLU A 17 -12.94 4.76 -8.84
N ARG A 18 -12.16 3.70 -8.65
CA ARG A 18 -12.45 2.37 -9.22
C ARG A 18 -13.61 1.68 -8.49
N GLN A 19 -14.67 1.40 -9.21
CA GLN A 19 -15.79 0.63 -8.67
C GLN A 19 -15.60 -0.87 -8.98
N PRO A 20 -16.03 -1.77 -8.10
CA PRO A 20 -16.71 -1.54 -6.81
C PRO A 20 -15.75 -1.36 -5.61
N PHE A 21 -14.47 -1.12 -5.85
CA PHE A 21 -13.41 -1.16 -4.84
C PHE A 21 -13.24 0.13 -4.05
N LEU A 22 -13.73 1.25 -4.61
CA LEU A 22 -13.50 2.58 -4.05
C LEU A 22 -13.97 2.70 -2.59
N VAL A 23 -15.16 2.18 -2.27
CA VAL A 23 -15.74 2.36 -0.94
C VAL A 23 -14.86 1.73 0.14
N ALA A 24 -14.46 0.47 -0.03
CA ALA A 24 -13.63 -0.20 0.97
C ALA A 24 -12.24 0.43 1.07
N SER A 25 -11.60 0.72 -0.06
CA SER A 25 -10.28 1.35 -0.06
C SER A 25 -10.32 2.74 0.56
N ALA A 26 -11.35 3.53 0.27
CA ALA A 26 -11.52 4.86 0.87
C ALA A 26 -11.78 4.77 2.37
N ASN A 27 -12.55 3.78 2.83
CA ASN A 27 -12.81 3.60 4.26
C ASN A 27 -11.53 3.26 5.02
N VAL A 28 -10.64 2.45 4.45
CA VAL A 28 -9.32 2.20 5.04
C VAL A 28 -8.54 3.51 5.14
N PHE A 29 -8.51 4.27 4.04
CA PHE A 29 -7.78 5.53 3.98
C PHE A 29 -8.32 6.55 4.99
N ASP A 30 -9.63 6.60 5.17
CA ASP A 30 -10.29 7.50 6.13
C ASP A 30 -9.82 7.25 7.57
N LEU A 31 -9.51 6.02 7.93
CA LEU A 31 -8.94 5.71 9.25
C LEU A 31 -7.58 6.39 9.43
N GLY A 32 -6.80 6.50 8.36
CA GLY A 32 -5.54 7.23 8.39
C GLY A 32 -5.74 8.73 8.45
N ILE A 33 -6.69 9.27 7.69
CA ILE A 33 -7.01 10.70 7.71
C ILE A 33 -7.44 11.14 9.11
N SER A 34 -8.26 10.33 9.77
CA SER A 34 -8.77 10.64 11.10
C SER A 34 -7.80 10.27 12.24
N GLY A 35 -6.60 9.78 11.90
CA GLY A 35 -5.56 9.53 12.88
C GLY A 35 -5.70 8.23 13.67
N HIS A 36 -6.55 7.32 13.25
CA HIS A 36 -6.74 6.03 13.92
C HIS A 36 -5.67 5.01 13.57
N VAL A 37 -5.05 5.15 12.40
CA VAL A 37 -3.94 4.31 11.95
C VAL A 37 -2.89 5.19 11.27
N GLN A 38 -1.65 4.70 11.19
CA GLN A 38 -0.60 5.33 10.37
C GLN A 38 -0.48 4.57 9.07
N MET A 39 -0.47 5.30 7.96
CA MET A 39 -0.39 4.71 6.62
C MET A 39 1.00 4.88 6.03
N PHE A 40 1.49 3.84 5.37
CA PHE A 40 2.81 3.79 4.73
C PHE A 40 2.67 3.24 3.31
N ALA A 41 3.53 3.73 2.44
CA ALA A 41 3.73 3.21 1.10
C ALA A 41 5.20 3.39 0.73
N SER A 42 5.70 2.60 -0.21
CA SER A 42 7.10 2.69 -0.62
C SER A 42 7.27 3.66 -1.79
N PRO A 43 8.51 4.11 -2.09
CA PRO A 43 8.78 4.86 -3.32
C PRO A 43 8.28 4.14 -4.56
N LEU A 44 8.40 2.81 -4.60
CA LEU A 44 7.91 2.00 -5.72
C LEU A 44 6.38 2.09 -5.84
N THR A 45 5.67 2.08 -4.71
CA THR A 45 4.21 2.26 -4.70
C THR A 45 3.82 3.59 -5.36
N PHE A 46 4.46 4.69 -4.96
CA PHE A 46 4.16 6.01 -5.53
C PHE A 46 4.45 6.03 -7.04
N ALA A 47 5.60 5.48 -7.46
CA ALA A 47 5.95 5.43 -8.88
C ALA A 47 4.93 4.62 -9.68
N ASN A 48 4.56 3.44 -9.18
CA ASN A 48 3.58 2.56 -9.84
C ASN A 48 2.21 3.23 -9.94
N CYS A 49 1.78 3.95 -8.90
CA CYS A 49 0.50 4.66 -8.91
C CYS A 49 0.47 5.73 -10.00
N VAL A 50 1.49 6.57 -10.07
CA VAL A 50 1.55 7.64 -11.08
C VAL A 50 1.62 7.03 -12.48
N TYR A 51 2.49 6.02 -12.66
CA TYR A 51 2.66 5.36 -13.95
C TYR A 51 1.34 4.75 -14.46
N THR A 52 0.60 4.09 -13.59
CA THR A 52 -0.66 3.46 -13.96
C THR A 52 -1.77 4.48 -14.15
N ALA A 53 -1.93 5.41 -13.21
CA ALA A 53 -3.02 6.39 -13.25
C ALA A 53 -2.91 7.34 -14.45
N ARG A 54 -1.69 7.68 -14.88
CA ARG A 54 -1.51 8.61 -16.01
C ARG A 54 -2.19 8.12 -17.29
N LYS A 55 -2.33 6.80 -17.45
CA LYS A 55 -2.98 6.22 -18.64
C LYS A 55 -4.48 6.47 -18.66
N ASN A 56 -5.09 6.58 -17.47
CA ASN A 56 -6.55 6.66 -17.34
C ASN A 56 -7.02 8.09 -17.04
N VAL A 57 -6.27 8.86 -16.24
CA VAL A 57 -6.69 10.21 -15.83
C VAL A 57 -5.73 11.31 -16.30
N GLY A 58 -4.62 10.95 -16.96
CA GLY A 58 -3.60 11.89 -17.38
C GLY A 58 -2.55 12.16 -16.30
N TYR A 59 -1.35 12.58 -16.73
CA TYR A 59 -0.21 12.77 -15.81
C TYR A 59 -0.49 13.84 -14.76
N MET A 60 -0.99 15.00 -15.19
CA MET A 60 -1.22 16.12 -14.25
C MET A 60 -2.23 15.76 -13.17
N GLN A 61 -3.30 15.07 -13.52
CA GLN A 61 -4.31 14.66 -12.56
C GLN A 61 -3.79 13.55 -11.64
N ALA A 62 -3.00 12.63 -12.19
CA ALA A 62 -2.36 11.57 -11.37
C ALA A 62 -1.44 12.18 -10.30
N ILE A 63 -0.59 13.13 -10.70
CA ILE A 63 0.32 13.83 -9.77
C ILE A 63 -0.45 14.63 -8.73
N HIS A 64 -1.50 15.33 -9.16
CA HIS A 64 -2.34 16.11 -8.23
C HIS A 64 -2.96 15.21 -7.17
N GLY A 65 -3.54 14.08 -7.59
CA GLY A 65 -4.12 13.11 -6.67
C GLY A 65 -3.09 12.55 -5.70
N MET A 66 -1.89 12.20 -6.20
CA MET A 66 -0.82 11.67 -5.34
C MET A 66 -0.34 12.70 -4.31
N ARG A 67 -0.25 13.98 -4.70
CA ARG A 67 0.12 15.04 -3.75
C ARG A 67 -0.87 15.12 -2.60
N GLN A 68 -2.15 14.98 -2.89
CA GLN A 68 -3.19 15.01 -1.86
C GLN A 68 -3.09 13.79 -0.92
N LEU A 69 -2.95 12.60 -1.48
CA LEU A 69 -2.84 11.39 -0.67
C LEU A 69 -1.56 11.38 0.17
N LYS A 70 -0.48 11.94 -0.36
CA LYS A 70 0.83 11.96 0.32
C LYS A 70 0.78 12.70 1.67
N HIS A 71 -0.14 13.64 1.85
CA HIS A 71 -0.28 14.32 3.15
C HIS A 71 -0.55 13.35 4.29
N TYR A 72 -1.15 12.20 4.00
CA TYR A 72 -1.57 11.24 5.02
C TYR A 72 -0.76 9.95 4.98
N VAL A 73 0.11 9.78 4.00
CA VAL A 73 0.87 8.53 3.80
C VAL A 73 2.36 8.81 3.94
N ARG A 74 3.02 8.09 4.85
CA ARG A 74 4.47 8.19 5.02
C ARG A 74 5.17 7.29 4.02
N THR A 75 6.33 7.74 3.55
CA THR A 75 7.14 6.92 2.65
C THR A 75 7.99 5.95 3.46
N ALA A 76 7.81 4.66 3.22
CA ALA A 76 8.62 3.62 3.82
C ALA A 76 10.00 3.59 3.17
N LEU A 77 11.03 3.29 3.96
CA LEU A 77 12.40 3.21 3.47
C LEU A 77 12.55 2.06 2.48
N MET A 78 13.14 2.38 1.33
CA MET A 78 13.43 1.40 0.28
C MET A 78 14.76 1.77 -0.35
N ASP A 79 15.86 1.37 0.29
CA ASP A 79 17.21 1.65 -0.17
C ASP A 79 18.02 0.36 -0.34
N ASP A 80 19.33 0.45 -0.27
CA ASP A 80 20.21 -0.69 -0.53
C ASP A 80 19.89 -1.93 0.30
N ALA A 81 19.57 -1.75 1.57
CA ALA A 81 19.30 -2.89 2.46
C ALA A 81 18.05 -3.66 2.01
N GLN A 82 16.98 -2.98 1.65
CA GLN A 82 15.74 -3.62 1.21
C GLN A 82 15.93 -4.32 -0.14
N VAL A 83 16.67 -3.70 -1.05
CA VAL A 83 16.97 -4.32 -2.35
C VAL A 83 17.79 -5.60 -2.16
N THR A 84 18.81 -5.55 -1.32
CA THR A 84 19.64 -6.72 -1.03
C THR A 84 18.82 -7.87 -0.43
N LEU A 85 18.01 -7.57 0.57
CA LEU A 85 17.15 -8.58 1.20
C LEU A 85 16.18 -9.20 0.18
N ALA A 86 15.59 -8.38 -0.67
CA ALA A 86 14.65 -8.88 -1.68
C ALA A 86 15.36 -9.79 -2.71
N LEU A 87 16.56 -9.42 -3.15
CA LEU A 87 17.33 -10.22 -4.10
C LEU A 87 17.79 -11.56 -3.51
N GLU A 88 18.02 -11.62 -2.22
CA GLU A 88 18.43 -12.84 -1.52
C GLU A 88 17.25 -13.75 -1.15
N SER A 89 16.02 -13.28 -1.36
CA SER A 89 14.82 -14.04 -1.01
C SER A 89 14.52 -15.12 -2.05
N ASP A 90 13.93 -16.22 -1.58
CA ASP A 90 13.51 -17.34 -2.44
C ASP A 90 12.10 -17.15 -3.03
N THR A 91 11.51 -15.96 -2.90
CA THR A 91 10.17 -15.71 -3.42
C THR A 91 10.18 -15.56 -4.94
N SER A 92 9.03 -15.86 -5.57
CA SER A 92 8.89 -15.85 -7.02
C SER A 92 8.62 -14.46 -7.61
N ASP A 93 8.38 -13.45 -6.78
CA ASP A 93 8.06 -12.10 -7.24
C ASP A 93 8.93 -11.08 -6.52
N PHE A 94 9.88 -10.50 -7.25
CA PHE A 94 10.84 -9.53 -6.71
C PHE A 94 10.13 -8.26 -6.24
N GLU A 95 9.17 -7.76 -7.00
CA GLU A 95 8.46 -6.53 -6.64
C GLU A 95 7.69 -6.70 -5.34
N ASP A 96 6.94 -7.80 -5.20
CA ASP A 96 6.20 -8.08 -3.97
C ASP A 96 7.14 -8.24 -2.78
N THR A 97 8.27 -8.90 -2.99
CA THR A 97 9.28 -9.09 -1.95
C THR A 97 9.87 -7.76 -1.51
N LEU A 98 10.19 -6.89 -2.48
CA LEU A 98 10.73 -5.56 -2.20
C LEU A 98 9.73 -4.71 -1.40
N GLN A 99 8.45 -4.76 -1.77
CA GLN A 99 7.38 -4.08 -1.02
C GLN A 99 7.28 -4.62 0.41
N TYR A 100 7.37 -5.93 0.57
CA TYR A 100 7.34 -6.56 1.89
C TYR A 100 8.52 -6.08 2.76
N GLU A 101 9.72 -6.02 2.20
CA GLU A 101 10.89 -5.55 2.93
C GLU A 101 10.76 -4.07 3.34
N ALA A 102 10.13 -3.25 2.50
CA ALA A 102 9.84 -1.87 2.85
C ALA A 102 8.83 -1.78 4.00
N ALA A 103 7.78 -2.60 3.98
CA ALA A 103 6.81 -2.66 5.05
C ALA A 103 7.47 -3.11 6.37
N ALA A 104 8.35 -4.09 6.31
CA ALA A 104 9.10 -4.58 7.47
C ALA A 104 10.02 -3.49 8.04
N ALA A 105 10.74 -2.79 7.18
CA ALA A 105 11.63 -1.69 7.60
C ALA A 105 10.85 -0.55 8.27
N ALA A 106 9.63 -0.29 7.82
CA ALA A 106 8.75 0.71 8.42
C ALA A 106 8.03 0.20 9.66
N LYS A 107 8.28 -1.06 10.05
CA LYS A 107 7.65 -1.71 11.21
C LYS A 107 6.13 -1.72 11.09
N CYS A 108 5.62 -1.99 9.89
CA CYS A 108 4.19 -2.09 9.65
C CYS A 108 3.63 -3.36 10.27
N ASP A 109 2.43 -3.25 10.81
CA ASP A 109 1.74 -4.37 11.45
C ASP A 109 1.05 -5.27 10.44
N LEU A 110 0.69 -4.72 9.27
CA LEU A 110 0.05 -5.49 8.21
C LEU A 110 0.21 -4.77 6.86
N ILE A 111 -0.04 -5.52 5.79
CA ILE A 111 -0.11 -5.00 4.42
C ILE A 111 -1.56 -5.11 3.96
N VAL A 112 -2.11 -4.03 3.43
CA VAL A 112 -3.46 -4.00 2.86
C VAL A 112 -3.36 -4.05 1.35
N THR A 113 -3.97 -5.06 0.74
CA THR A 113 -4.01 -5.24 -0.71
C THR A 113 -5.32 -5.88 -1.13
N ARG A 114 -5.83 -5.51 -2.33
CA ARG A 114 -6.98 -6.19 -2.93
C ARG A 114 -6.60 -7.51 -3.58
N ASP A 115 -5.33 -7.67 -3.90
CA ASP A 115 -4.87 -8.81 -4.68
C ASP A 115 -4.30 -9.89 -3.78
N LYS A 116 -5.15 -10.84 -3.39
CA LYS A 116 -4.75 -11.99 -2.56
C LYS A 116 -3.84 -12.98 -3.29
N LYS A 117 -3.70 -12.85 -4.62
CA LYS A 117 -2.80 -13.72 -5.40
C LYS A 117 -1.37 -13.18 -5.43
N ARG A 118 -1.10 -12.05 -4.79
CA ARG A 118 0.25 -11.51 -4.68
C ARG A 118 1.16 -12.49 -3.95
N HIS A 119 2.41 -12.52 -4.37
CA HIS A 119 3.42 -13.45 -3.85
C HIS A 119 4.28 -12.79 -2.78
N PHE A 120 3.63 -12.26 -1.74
CA PHE A 120 4.35 -11.71 -0.59
C PHE A 120 5.00 -12.82 0.23
N PRO A 121 6.19 -12.57 0.80
CA PRO A 121 6.79 -13.50 1.74
C PRO A 121 5.86 -13.82 2.91
N GLN A 122 5.95 -15.06 3.42
CA GLN A 122 5.17 -15.51 4.56
C GLN A 122 6.05 -15.47 5.82
N ARG A 123 6.43 -14.26 6.25
CA ARG A 123 7.40 -14.09 7.35
C ARG A 123 6.87 -13.24 8.50
N GLY A 124 5.57 -13.28 8.73
CA GLY A 124 4.98 -12.72 9.94
C GLY A 124 4.12 -11.48 9.76
N ILE A 125 4.27 -10.71 8.68
CA ILE A 125 3.39 -9.57 8.45
C ILE A 125 2.12 -10.07 7.77
N PRO A 126 0.93 -9.92 8.41
CA PRO A 126 -0.32 -10.34 7.80
C PRO A 126 -0.63 -9.55 6.53
N ILE A 127 -1.25 -10.22 5.56
CA ILE A 127 -1.71 -9.63 4.32
C ILE A 127 -3.23 -9.66 4.34
N MET A 128 -3.86 -8.50 4.27
CA MET A 128 -5.32 -8.38 4.39
C MET A 128 -5.91 -7.58 3.24
N SER A 129 -7.13 -7.94 2.81
CA SER A 129 -7.92 -7.09 1.94
C SER A 129 -8.47 -5.90 2.73
N PRO A 130 -8.90 -4.82 2.05
CA PRO A 130 -9.57 -3.71 2.75
C PRO A 130 -10.74 -4.20 3.61
N GLU A 131 -11.56 -5.09 3.08
CA GLU A 131 -12.73 -5.62 3.78
C GLU A 131 -12.33 -6.42 5.02
N GLU A 132 -11.32 -7.28 4.91
CA GLU A 132 -10.81 -8.04 6.05
C GLU A 132 -10.26 -7.14 7.13
N PHE A 133 -9.48 -6.13 6.74
CA PHE A 133 -8.91 -5.18 7.69
C PHE A 133 -9.99 -4.38 8.41
N LEU A 134 -10.99 -3.88 7.68
CA LEU A 134 -12.08 -3.10 8.26
C LEU A 134 -12.90 -3.94 9.23
N LYS A 135 -13.16 -5.20 8.89
CA LYS A 135 -13.89 -6.12 9.76
C LYS A 135 -13.13 -6.32 11.07
N ASP A 136 -11.84 -6.63 11.00
CA ASP A 136 -11.01 -6.82 12.19
C ASP A 136 -10.92 -5.56 13.03
N TYR A 137 -10.76 -4.40 12.38
CA TYR A 137 -10.66 -3.12 13.07
C TYR A 137 -11.93 -2.82 13.85
N HIS A 138 -13.11 -3.06 13.28
CA HIS A 138 -14.39 -2.79 13.93
C HIS A 138 -14.74 -3.80 15.03
N GLN A 139 -14.05 -4.93 15.10
CA GLN A 139 -14.24 -5.92 16.17
C GLN A 139 -13.40 -5.63 17.40
N LEU A 140 -12.49 -4.69 17.30
CA LEU A 140 -11.67 -4.26 18.43
C LEU A 140 -12.42 -3.18 19.21
#